data_07476f4030da7057d66fa4bcaa37e7f4
#
_entry.id   07476f4030da7057d66fa4bcaa37e7f4
#
_cell.length_a   1.000
_cell.length_b   1.000
_cell.length_c   1.000
_cell.angle_alpha   90.00
_cell.angle_beta   90.00
_cell.angle_gamma   90.00
#
_symmetry.space_group_name_H-M   'P 1'
#
loop_
_entity.id
_entity.type
_entity.pdbx_description
1 polymer ?
#
loop_
_entity_poly.entity_id
_entity_poly.type
_entity_poly.pdbx_seq_one_letter_code
_entity_poly.pdbx_strand_id
1 'polypeptide(L)' 'QPWSNNACRGYVIYAMENCGFSPLNIRRVLAELYEVFDIRSLEEAQQHFEESLY' A
#
# COMPACT_ATOMS: atom_id res chain seq x y z
N GLN A 1 -8.96 5.08 16.63
CA GLN A 1 -7.78 4.24 16.36
C GLN A 1 -6.79 4.96 15.46
N PRO A 2 -5.58 5.26 15.94
CA PRO A 2 -4.63 5.96 15.10
C PRO A 2 -4.19 5.10 13.93
N TRP A 3 -4.00 5.78 12.80
CA TRP A 3 -3.44 5.16 11.61
C TRP A 3 -1.99 4.74 11.84
N SER A 4 -1.59 3.63 11.27
CA SER A 4 -0.20 3.19 11.29
C SER A 4 0.17 2.56 9.96
N ASN A 5 1.48 2.47 9.70
CA ASN A 5 1.95 1.81 8.49
C ASN A 5 1.56 0.32 8.50
N ASN A 6 1.54 -0.30 9.66
CA ASN A 6 1.11 -1.70 9.77
C ASN A 6 -0.38 -1.85 9.47
N ALA A 7 -1.22 -0.91 9.92
CA ALA A 7 -2.64 -0.91 9.58
C ALA A 7 -2.84 -0.75 8.08
N CYS A 8 -2.07 0.13 7.46
CA CYS A 8 -2.11 0.29 6.00
C CYS A 8 -1.74 -1.01 5.28
N ARG A 9 -0.69 -1.66 5.71
CA ARG A 9 -0.29 -2.96 5.15
C ARG A 9 -1.40 -3.98 5.28
N GLY A 10 -2.07 -4.01 6.43
CA GLY A 10 -3.20 -4.90 6.67
C GLY A 10 -4.36 -4.65 5.70
N TYR A 11 -4.70 -3.40 5.46
CA TYR A 11 -5.72 -3.05 4.47
C TYR A 11 -5.33 -3.50 3.07
N VAL A 12 -4.08 -3.32 2.68
CA VAL A 12 -3.58 -3.76 1.38
C VAL A 12 -3.68 -5.27 1.24
N ILE A 13 -3.30 -6.01 2.31
CA ILE A 13 -3.41 -7.48 2.30
C ILE A 13 -4.86 -7.90 2.10
N TYR A 14 -5.80 -7.34 2.87
CA TYR A 14 -7.21 -7.65 2.71
C TYR A 14 -7.68 -7.38 1.27
N ALA A 15 -7.35 -6.22 0.74
CA ALA A 15 -7.77 -5.85 -0.61
C ALA A 15 -7.22 -6.82 -1.65
N MET A 16 -5.95 -7.17 -1.56
CA MET A 16 -5.32 -8.07 -2.52
C MET A 16 -5.86 -9.49 -2.39
N GLU A 17 -6.10 -9.96 -1.18
CA GLU A 17 -6.74 -11.27 -0.97
C GLU A 17 -8.13 -11.29 -1.58
N ASN A 18 -8.92 -10.24 -1.37
CA ASN A 18 -10.25 -10.14 -1.94
C ASN A 18 -10.23 -10.12 -3.47
N CYS A 19 -9.17 -9.59 -4.06
CA CYS A 19 -9.00 -9.57 -5.52
C CYS A 19 -8.42 -10.89 -6.07
N GLY A 20 -8.06 -11.82 -5.21
CA GLY A 20 -7.55 -13.13 -5.64
C GLY A 20 -6.08 -13.13 -6.01
N PHE A 21 -5.29 -12.16 -5.56
CA PHE A 21 -3.86 -12.17 -5.81
C PHE A 21 -3.17 -13.30 -5.04
N SER A 22 -2.13 -13.87 -5.66
CA SER A 22 -1.38 -14.96 -5.04
C SER A 22 -0.57 -14.45 -3.83
N PRO A 23 -0.24 -15.35 -2.87
CA PRO A 23 0.63 -14.96 -1.75
C PRO A 23 1.96 -14.37 -2.20
N LEU A 24 2.54 -14.87 -3.30
CA LEU A 24 3.78 -14.33 -3.83
C LEU A 24 3.62 -12.88 -4.28
N ASN A 25 2.55 -12.57 -4.99
CA ASN A 25 2.29 -11.22 -5.46
C ASN A 25 1.99 -10.27 -4.30
N ILE A 26 1.26 -10.74 -3.28
CA ILE A 26 1.01 -9.95 -2.09
C ILE A 26 2.32 -9.59 -1.40
N ARG A 27 3.23 -10.56 -1.23
CA ARG A 27 4.55 -10.31 -0.63
C ARG A 27 5.36 -9.30 -1.42
N ARG A 28 5.30 -9.36 -2.76
CA ARG A 28 6.03 -8.42 -3.61
C ARG A 28 5.50 -7.00 -3.44
N VAL A 29 4.20 -6.83 -3.40
CA VAL A 29 3.60 -5.50 -3.20
C VAL A 29 3.92 -4.98 -1.81
N LEU A 30 3.86 -5.82 -0.79
CA LEU A 30 4.19 -5.42 0.58
C LEU A 30 5.66 -4.99 0.70
N ALA A 31 6.57 -5.67 0.02
CA ALA A 31 7.99 -5.30 0.01
C ALA A 31 8.19 -3.91 -0.62
N GLU A 32 7.53 -3.64 -1.74
CA GLU A 32 7.58 -2.32 -2.37
C GLU A 32 6.95 -1.25 -1.48
N LEU A 33 5.86 -1.57 -0.80
CA LEU A 33 5.19 -0.64 0.09
C LEU A 33 6.10 -0.19 1.23
N TYR A 34 6.93 -1.09 1.77
CA TYR A 34 7.93 -0.75 2.78
C TYR A 34 8.87 0.34 2.29
N GLU A 35 9.41 0.18 1.08
CA GLU A 35 10.32 1.16 0.49
C GLU A 35 9.61 2.48 0.21
N VAL A 36 8.40 2.41 -0.32
CA VAL A 36 7.64 3.60 -0.68
C VAL A 36 7.32 4.43 0.57
N PHE A 37 6.99 3.81 1.70
CA PHE A 37 6.78 4.53 2.95
C PHE A 37 8.02 5.29 3.39
N ASP A 38 9.21 4.74 3.14
CA ASP A 38 10.47 5.38 3.54
C ASP A 38 10.89 6.49 2.59
N ILE A 39 10.58 6.36 1.30
CA ILE A 39 11.08 7.26 0.25
C ILE A 39 10.13 8.41 -0.02
N ARG A 40 8.82 8.16 0.04
CA ARG A 40 7.81 9.15 -0.33
C ARG A 40 7.13 9.73 0.90
N SER A 41 6.90 11.04 0.89
CA SER A 41 6.15 11.69 1.95
C SER A 41 4.66 11.40 1.79
N LEU A 42 3.91 11.66 2.87
CA LEU A 42 2.46 11.55 2.85
C LEU A 42 1.85 12.48 1.79
N GLU A 43 2.39 13.69 1.67
CA GLU A 43 1.93 14.67 0.70
C GLU A 43 2.17 14.20 -0.73
N GLU A 44 3.33 13.62 -1.00
CA GLU A 44 3.63 13.05 -2.31
C GLU A 44 2.68 11.93 -2.67
N ALA A 45 2.39 11.06 -1.70
CA ALA A 45 1.49 9.94 -1.92
C ALA A 45 0.08 10.43 -2.23
N GLN A 46 -0.41 11.40 -1.49
CA GLN A 46 -1.74 11.98 -1.72
C GLN A 46 -1.83 12.64 -3.08
N GLN A 47 -0.84 13.43 -3.45
CA GLN A 47 -0.81 14.09 -4.74
C GLN A 47 -0.77 13.06 -5.87
N HIS A 48 0.00 12.01 -5.70
CA HIS A 48 0.09 10.95 -6.70
C HIS A 48 -1.26 10.28 -6.93
N PHE A 49 -2.01 10.04 -5.86
CA PHE A 49 -3.37 9.51 -5.98
C PHE A 49 -4.28 10.47 -6.71
N GLU A 50 -4.26 11.76 -6.32
CA GLU A 50 -5.13 12.78 -6.91
C GLU A 50 -4.89 12.96 -8.42
N GLU A 51 -3.67 12.76 -8.86
CA GLU A 51 -3.28 12.88 -10.27
C GLU A 51 -3.38 11.56 -11.03
N SER A 52 -3.66 10.46 -10.33
CA SER A 52 -3.69 9.15 -10.95
C SER A 52 -4.99 8.91 -11.73
N LEU A 53 -4.99 7.83 -12.52
CA LEU A 53 -6.17 7.39 -13.26
C LEU A 53 -7.07 6.48 -12.41
N TYR A 54 -6.65 6.21 -11.17
CA TYR A 54 -7.38 5.30 -10.31
C TYR A 54 -8.26 6.03 -9.33
#